data_846f247500a9405d53cf7e52420201cc
#
_entry.id   846f247500a9405d53cf7e52420201cc
#
_cell.length_a   1.000
_cell.length_b   1.000
_cell.length_c   1.000
_cell.angle_alpha   90.00
_cell.angle_beta   90.00
_cell.angle_gamma   90.00
#
_symmetry.space_group_name_H-M   'P 1'
#
loop_
_entity.id
_entity.type
_entity.pdbx_description
1 polymer ?
#
loop_
_entity_poly.entity_id
_entity_poly.type
_entity_poly.pdbx_seq_one_letter_code
_entity_poly.pdbx_strand_id
1 'polypeptide(L)'
;MQEVIPGKDFVEEYDFGEYRAREGSRMLENGETALHCDTCGAEFFLPAEGTATVCPMCGSPQIKPEAAHNGIPVEGVVPFAIDRYEAQQRFGKWIRKRWFAPNNLKKSFAEGELVGMYVPFWTYDADVISQYTGRGGRSQTRKGPNGKTETYTQWYPVSGMVQGHYDDIQVCASKTASGNLIQQVLPYDTVGNTQPYHPQYLAGYQAECYTIDGEEGFKVAQTYIDRDQRSLAESDIRGRGYSQAQVTGMNTSYQLVRYKHVLLPLWKAKYGYAGKTYHYMINGENGKVSAQYPKSKLKIILVILLVLALIIGGVVLLGDDSSGGSGGYEYSYNGGSDYDYDYDYGGSSYDYDYDYGGSSYDSGSIDYGSYDYGYDWGGD
;
A
#
# COMPACT_ATOMS: atom_id res chain seq x y z
N MET A 1 29.37 -12.13 1.85
CA MET A 1 29.39 -12.36 0.38
C MET A 1 28.56 -13.62 0.17
N GLN A 2 27.35 -13.50 -0.33
CA GLN A 2 26.56 -14.67 -0.74
C GLN A 2 27.18 -15.21 -2.03
N GLU A 3 27.45 -16.51 -2.06
CA GLU A 3 27.89 -17.19 -3.27
C GLU A 3 26.79 -17.11 -4.32
N VAL A 4 27.12 -16.66 -5.52
CA VAL A 4 26.22 -16.69 -6.67
C VAL A 4 25.96 -18.14 -7.02
N ILE A 5 24.74 -18.59 -6.88
CA ILE A 5 24.32 -19.96 -7.20
C ILE A 5 24.32 -20.10 -8.73
N PRO A 6 25.02 -21.11 -9.32
CA PRO A 6 25.00 -21.29 -10.78
C PRO A 6 23.60 -21.63 -11.27
N GLY A 7 23.02 -20.78 -12.10
CA GLY A 7 21.70 -20.93 -12.68
C GLY A 7 21.52 -20.00 -13.88
N LYS A 8 20.30 -19.59 -14.19
CA LYS A 8 20.04 -18.54 -15.18
C LYS A 8 20.71 -17.25 -14.69
N ASP A 9 21.41 -16.57 -15.59
CA ASP A 9 22.12 -15.31 -15.26
C ASP A 9 21.18 -14.10 -15.08
N PHE A 10 19.88 -14.27 -15.35
CA PHE A 10 18.85 -13.21 -15.23
C PHE A 10 17.47 -13.81 -14.94
N VAL A 11 16.61 -13.00 -14.33
CA VAL A 11 15.20 -13.34 -14.09
C VAL A 11 14.40 -12.96 -15.33
N GLU A 12 13.67 -13.93 -15.87
CA GLU A 12 12.92 -13.79 -17.09
C GLU A 12 11.53 -13.18 -16.80
N GLU A 13 11.13 -12.21 -17.61
CA GLU A 13 9.79 -11.66 -17.62
C GLU A 13 9.01 -12.21 -18.80
N TYR A 14 7.74 -12.51 -18.58
CA TYR A 14 6.93 -13.19 -19.58
C TYR A 14 5.79 -12.30 -20.04
N ASP A 15 5.46 -12.41 -21.32
CA ASP A 15 4.29 -11.73 -21.89
C ASP A 15 3.02 -12.19 -21.18
N PHE A 16 2.20 -11.25 -20.73
CA PHE A 16 0.97 -11.57 -20.00
C PHE A 16 -0.08 -12.26 -20.88
N GLY A 17 -0.03 -12.09 -22.19
CA GLY A 17 -0.88 -12.81 -23.12
C GLY A 17 -0.63 -14.32 -23.13
N GLU A 18 0.57 -14.76 -22.72
CA GLU A 18 0.95 -16.17 -22.62
C GLU A 18 0.66 -16.79 -21.24
N TYR A 19 0.16 -16.00 -20.28
CA TYR A 19 -0.04 -16.42 -18.89
C TYR A 19 -0.78 -17.75 -18.78
N ARG A 20 -1.94 -17.89 -19.46
CA ARG A 20 -2.77 -19.10 -19.39
C ARG A 20 -2.10 -20.34 -19.96
N ALA A 21 -1.25 -20.19 -20.96
CA ALA A 21 -0.49 -21.32 -21.51
C ALA A 21 0.56 -21.84 -20.53
N ARG A 22 1.07 -20.96 -19.66
CA ARG A 22 2.08 -21.29 -18.65
C ARG A 22 1.47 -21.80 -17.33
N GLU A 23 0.23 -21.46 -17.02
CA GLU A 23 -0.47 -21.83 -15.76
C GLU A 23 -0.56 -23.33 -15.54
N GLY A 24 -0.51 -24.15 -16.58
CA GLY A 24 -0.45 -25.61 -16.50
C GLY A 24 0.93 -26.19 -16.14
N SER A 25 1.94 -25.37 -15.96
CA SER A 25 3.29 -25.79 -15.63
C SER A 25 3.39 -26.32 -14.19
N ARG A 26 4.45 -27.06 -13.89
CA ARG A 26 4.73 -27.51 -12.52
C ARG A 26 5.22 -26.33 -11.70
N MET A 27 4.50 -26.00 -10.64
CA MET A 27 4.78 -24.83 -9.77
C MET A 27 6.02 -25.05 -8.90
N LEU A 28 6.25 -26.27 -8.40
CA LEU A 28 7.36 -26.58 -7.51
C LEU A 28 8.48 -27.29 -8.24
N GLU A 29 9.71 -27.00 -7.85
CA GLU A 29 10.88 -27.71 -8.35
C GLU A 29 11.01 -29.13 -7.77
N ASN A 30 11.86 -29.97 -8.38
CA ASN A 30 12.07 -31.33 -7.90
C ASN A 30 12.65 -31.32 -6.50
N GLY A 31 12.00 -32.05 -5.59
CA GLY A 31 12.43 -32.19 -4.21
C GLY A 31 11.75 -31.23 -3.23
N GLU A 32 10.97 -30.26 -3.68
CA GLU A 32 10.17 -29.42 -2.81
C GLU A 32 8.90 -30.15 -2.38
N THR A 33 8.47 -29.89 -1.13
CA THR A 33 7.27 -30.48 -0.53
C THR A 33 6.24 -29.40 -0.24
N ALA A 34 5.04 -29.53 -0.82
CA ALA A 34 3.91 -28.67 -0.50
C ALA A 34 3.24 -29.12 0.81
N LEU A 35 2.83 -28.15 1.62
CA LEU A 35 2.11 -28.33 2.88
C LEU A 35 0.89 -27.42 2.93
N HIS A 36 -0.21 -27.93 3.48
CA HIS A 36 -1.44 -27.19 3.71
C HIS A 36 -1.73 -27.04 5.20
N CYS A 37 -2.23 -25.89 5.62
CA CYS A 37 -2.66 -25.63 6.99
C CYS A 37 -4.18 -25.68 7.11
N ASP A 38 -4.70 -26.67 7.83
CA ASP A 38 -6.15 -26.83 8.04
C ASP A 38 -6.79 -25.69 8.86
N THR A 39 -5.99 -24.90 9.57
CA THR A 39 -6.51 -23.80 10.41
C THR A 39 -6.76 -22.51 9.65
N CYS A 40 -5.86 -22.10 8.76
CA CYS A 40 -5.97 -20.83 8.04
C CYS A 40 -6.01 -20.95 6.51
N GLY A 41 -5.93 -22.20 5.99
CA GLY A 41 -5.96 -22.48 4.57
C GLY A 41 -4.70 -22.08 3.80
N ALA A 42 -3.62 -21.68 4.50
CA ALA A 42 -2.37 -21.33 3.85
C ALA A 42 -1.70 -22.58 3.27
N GLU A 43 -1.23 -22.47 2.05
CA GLU A 43 -0.37 -23.44 1.40
C GLU A 43 1.04 -22.88 1.32
N PHE A 44 2.02 -23.72 1.62
CA PHE A 44 3.41 -23.31 1.60
C PHE A 44 4.31 -24.50 1.23
N PHE A 45 5.53 -24.22 0.83
CA PHE A 45 6.46 -25.26 0.44
C PHE A 45 7.82 -25.09 1.12
N LEU A 46 8.51 -26.22 1.18
CA LEU A 46 9.82 -26.36 1.81
C LEU A 46 10.79 -26.99 0.81
N PRO A 47 12.10 -26.70 0.94
CA PRO A 47 13.12 -27.45 0.21
C PRO A 47 13.10 -28.92 0.64
N ALA A 48 13.72 -29.81 -0.15
CA ALA A 48 13.71 -31.26 0.03
C ALA A 48 14.09 -31.74 1.45
N GLU A 49 15.02 -31.05 2.10
CA GLU A 49 15.49 -31.39 3.45
C GLU A 49 14.81 -30.51 4.53
N GLY A 50 13.85 -29.70 4.15
CA GLY A 50 13.14 -28.81 5.06
C GLY A 50 12.10 -29.56 5.91
N THR A 51 11.92 -29.11 7.15
CA THR A 51 10.87 -29.60 8.03
C THR A 51 10.09 -28.42 8.60
N ALA A 52 8.76 -28.55 8.67
CA ALA A 52 7.90 -27.59 9.36
C ALA A 52 7.12 -28.31 10.47
N THR A 53 7.05 -27.70 11.64
CA THR A 53 6.27 -28.18 12.77
C THR A 53 5.03 -27.33 12.99
N VAL A 54 5.01 -26.12 12.46
CA VAL A 54 3.91 -25.16 12.59
C VAL A 54 3.74 -24.35 11.30
N CYS A 55 2.52 -23.90 11.06
CA CYS A 55 2.20 -23.02 9.94
C CYS A 55 2.89 -21.65 10.12
N PRO A 56 3.63 -21.14 9.12
CA PRO A 56 4.30 -19.83 9.22
C PRO A 56 3.30 -18.66 9.27
N MET A 57 2.07 -18.89 8.78
CA MET A 57 1.06 -17.84 8.70
C MET A 57 0.29 -17.63 10.00
N CYS A 58 -0.20 -18.71 10.63
CA CYS A 58 -1.02 -18.61 11.84
C CYS A 58 -0.37 -19.20 13.09
N GLY A 59 0.72 -19.97 12.94
CA GLY A 59 1.39 -20.68 14.04
C GLY A 59 0.69 -21.97 14.48
N SER A 60 -0.31 -22.46 13.74
CA SER A 60 -1.00 -23.71 14.06
C SER A 60 -0.14 -24.93 13.73
N PRO A 61 -0.15 -25.98 14.58
CA PRO A 61 0.50 -27.26 14.27
C PRO A 61 -0.34 -28.14 13.29
N GLN A 62 -1.52 -27.70 12.89
CA GLN A 62 -2.41 -28.45 11.99
C GLN A 62 -1.97 -28.28 10.52
N ILE A 63 -0.84 -28.90 10.19
CA ILE A 63 -0.29 -28.90 8.82
C ILE A 63 -0.20 -30.34 8.31
N LYS A 64 -0.46 -30.51 7.02
CA LYS A 64 -0.40 -31.81 6.34
C LYS A 64 0.25 -31.67 4.96
N PRO A 65 0.89 -32.73 4.45
CA PRO A 65 1.35 -32.76 3.07
C PRO A 65 0.20 -32.52 2.09
N GLU A 66 0.45 -31.74 1.06
CA GLU A 66 -0.48 -31.48 -0.04
C GLU A 66 0.17 -31.88 -1.36
N ALA A 67 -0.65 -32.26 -2.33
CA ALA A 67 -0.14 -32.50 -3.67
C ALA A 67 0.33 -31.17 -4.28
N ALA A 68 1.49 -31.17 -4.92
CA ALA A 68 1.97 -29.97 -5.60
C ALA A 68 0.96 -29.58 -6.70
N HIS A 69 0.47 -28.34 -6.64
CA HIS A 69 -0.41 -27.79 -7.66
C HIS A 69 0.34 -27.44 -8.93
N ASN A 70 -0.34 -27.54 -10.07
CA ASN A 70 0.14 -26.89 -11.28
C ASN A 70 -0.09 -25.38 -11.14
N GLY A 71 0.80 -24.60 -11.70
CA GLY A 71 0.71 -23.15 -11.62
C GLY A 71 1.90 -22.50 -12.30
N ILE A 72 2.08 -21.22 -12.06
CA ILE A 72 3.27 -20.48 -12.55
C ILE A 72 4.42 -20.75 -11.60
N PRO A 73 5.56 -21.27 -12.10
CA PRO A 73 6.77 -21.44 -11.30
C PRO A 73 7.27 -20.12 -10.70
N VAL A 74 8.07 -20.21 -9.65
CA VAL A 74 8.82 -19.06 -9.14
C VAL A 74 9.95 -18.74 -10.11
N GLU A 75 9.99 -17.54 -10.65
CA GLU A 75 11.07 -17.09 -11.54
C GLU A 75 12.19 -16.42 -10.75
N GLY A 76 11.85 -15.66 -9.71
CA GLY A 76 12.83 -14.88 -8.99
C GLY A 76 12.62 -14.86 -7.48
N VAL A 77 13.66 -14.50 -6.78
CA VAL A 77 13.65 -14.33 -5.32
C VAL A 77 14.48 -13.10 -4.95
N VAL A 78 13.97 -12.27 -4.04
CA VAL A 78 14.78 -11.25 -3.36
C VAL A 78 15.33 -11.88 -2.08
N PRO A 79 16.65 -12.03 -1.91
CA PRO A 79 17.22 -12.65 -0.72
C PRO A 79 16.98 -11.83 0.55
N PHE A 80 16.95 -12.49 1.72
CA PHE A 80 16.98 -11.80 3.00
C PHE A 80 18.30 -11.03 3.15
N ALA A 81 18.22 -9.71 3.35
CA ALA A 81 19.37 -8.86 3.70
C ALA A 81 19.35 -8.47 5.19
N ILE A 82 18.18 -8.55 5.84
CA ILE A 82 17.98 -8.24 7.25
C ILE A 82 17.84 -9.55 8.02
N ASP A 83 18.74 -9.79 8.96
CA ASP A 83 18.67 -10.97 9.82
C ASP A 83 17.60 -10.80 10.93
N ARG A 84 17.34 -11.89 11.67
CA ARG A 84 16.35 -11.93 12.74
C ARG A 84 16.65 -10.91 13.85
N TYR A 85 17.89 -10.75 14.23
CA TYR A 85 18.30 -9.84 15.28
C TYR A 85 18.09 -8.37 14.86
N GLU A 86 18.52 -8.03 13.66
CA GLU A 86 18.31 -6.70 13.10
C GLU A 86 16.82 -6.37 12.95
N ALA A 87 16.01 -7.32 12.47
CA ALA A 87 14.57 -7.16 12.37
C ALA A 87 13.92 -6.84 13.73
N GLN A 88 14.30 -7.56 14.80
CA GLN A 88 13.86 -7.26 16.17
C GLN A 88 14.28 -5.86 16.62
N GLN A 89 15.51 -5.45 16.34
CA GLN A 89 16.00 -4.12 16.68
C GLN A 89 15.22 -3.02 15.95
N ARG A 90 14.89 -3.23 14.68
CA ARG A 90 14.10 -2.28 13.87
C ARG A 90 12.68 -2.13 14.42
N PHE A 91 12.01 -3.23 14.78
CA PHE A 91 10.72 -3.17 15.45
C PHE A 91 10.81 -2.42 16.78
N GLY A 92 11.81 -2.73 17.61
CA GLY A 92 12.04 -2.04 18.88
C GLY A 92 12.24 -0.52 18.72
N LYS A 93 12.98 -0.09 17.71
CA LYS A 93 13.14 1.33 17.37
C LYS A 93 11.82 1.94 16.89
N TRP A 94 11.07 1.22 16.06
CA TRP A 94 9.80 1.65 15.50
C TRP A 94 8.75 1.89 16.60
N ILE A 95 8.53 0.95 17.51
CA ILE A 95 7.51 1.08 18.58
C ILE A 95 7.86 2.19 19.58
N ARG A 96 9.15 2.40 19.89
CA ARG A 96 9.60 3.50 20.76
C ARG A 96 9.27 4.88 20.20
N LYS A 97 9.29 5.06 18.89
CA LYS A 97 8.92 6.32 18.21
C LYS A 97 7.41 6.59 18.25
N ARG A 98 6.55 5.61 18.55
CA ARG A 98 5.09 5.79 18.57
C ARG A 98 4.65 6.45 19.87
N TRP A 99 4.34 7.75 19.83
CA TRP A 99 4.00 8.54 21.02
C TRP A 99 2.76 7.99 21.72
N PHE A 100 1.72 7.61 20.98
CA PHE A 100 0.49 7.05 21.53
C PHE A 100 0.62 5.62 22.08
N ALA A 101 1.71 4.89 21.77
CA ALA A 101 1.91 3.57 22.34
C ALA A 101 2.07 3.64 23.88
N PRO A 102 1.52 2.67 24.64
CA PRO A 102 1.70 2.60 26.08
C PRO A 102 3.18 2.49 26.47
N ASN A 103 3.59 3.16 27.55
CA ASN A 103 4.99 3.20 27.96
C ASN A 103 5.53 1.83 28.42
N ASN A 104 4.68 0.99 29.04
CA ASN A 104 5.04 -0.37 29.41
C ASN A 104 5.29 -1.25 28.18
N LEU A 105 4.49 -1.12 27.11
CA LEU A 105 4.75 -1.82 25.85
C LEU A 105 6.11 -1.45 25.26
N LYS A 106 6.47 -0.15 25.29
CA LYS A 106 7.77 0.32 24.78
C LYS A 106 8.98 -0.23 25.54
N LYS A 107 8.79 -0.63 26.80
CA LYS A 107 9.85 -1.20 27.66
C LYS A 107 9.93 -2.72 27.59
N SER A 108 8.79 -3.39 27.40
CA SER A 108 8.65 -4.84 27.45
C SER A 108 7.80 -5.34 26.27
N PHE A 109 8.09 -4.87 25.03
CA PHE A 109 7.52 -5.58 23.89
C PHE A 109 8.04 -7.01 23.95
N ALA A 110 7.13 -7.91 24.31
CA ALA A 110 7.48 -9.31 24.45
C ALA A 110 8.05 -9.81 23.12
N GLU A 111 9.11 -10.57 23.20
CA GLU A 111 9.72 -11.29 22.10
C GLU A 111 8.67 -12.25 21.52
N GLY A 112 7.81 -11.72 20.64
CA GLY A 112 6.95 -12.54 19.80
C GLY A 112 7.86 -13.41 18.94
N GLU A 113 7.44 -14.63 18.70
CA GLU A 113 8.16 -15.53 17.82
C GLU A 113 8.22 -14.89 16.42
N LEU A 114 9.39 -14.35 16.07
CA LEU A 114 9.64 -13.74 14.76
C LEU A 114 9.96 -14.85 13.77
N VAL A 115 9.09 -15.02 12.77
CA VAL A 115 9.24 -16.03 11.72
C VAL A 115 9.64 -15.33 10.43
N GLY A 116 10.76 -15.79 9.83
CA GLY A 116 11.15 -15.42 8.48
C GLY A 116 10.48 -16.35 7.47
N MET A 117 9.94 -15.79 6.41
CA MET A 117 9.31 -16.54 5.34
C MET A 117 9.38 -15.78 4.03
N TYR A 118 9.24 -16.50 2.95
CA TYR A 118 9.03 -15.90 1.64
C TYR A 118 7.55 -15.83 1.32
N VAL A 119 7.11 -14.69 0.80
CA VAL A 119 5.71 -14.45 0.39
C VAL A 119 5.69 -14.27 -1.12
N PRO A 120 4.74 -14.92 -1.83
CA PRO A 120 4.64 -14.80 -3.29
C PRO A 120 4.10 -13.41 -3.67
N PHE A 121 4.69 -12.85 -4.70
CA PHE A 121 4.27 -11.61 -5.33
C PHE A 121 4.23 -11.78 -6.85
N TRP A 122 3.27 -11.14 -7.44
CA TRP A 122 3.31 -10.81 -8.86
C TRP A 122 3.95 -9.44 -9.03
N THR A 123 4.82 -9.31 -10.00
CA THR A 123 5.25 -8.01 -10.50
C THR A 123 4.75 -7.85 -11.93
N TYR A 124 4.34 -6.65 -12.29
CA TYR A 124 3.81 -6.34 -13.61
C TYR A 124 4.48 -5.11 -14.16
N ASP A 125 4.90 -5.22 -15.44
CA ASP A 125 5.34 -4.10 -16.24
C ASP A 125 4.27 -3.77 -17.26
N ALA A 126 4.10 -2.51 -17.59
CA ALA A 126 3.17 -2.10 -18.62
C ALA A 126 3.49 -0.72 -19.17
N ASP A 127 3.35 -0.56 -20.49
CA ASP A 127 3.20 0.75 -21.12
C ASP A 127 1.71 1.10 -21.16
N VAL A 128 1.38 2.28 -20.66
CA VAL A 128 -0.02 2.66 -20.44
C VAL A 128 -0.31 4.00 -21.11
N ILE A 129 -1.40 4.03 -21.86
CA ILE A 129 -1.91 5.25 -22.48
C ILE A 129 -3.35 5.46 -22.03
N SER A 130 -3.61 6.63 -21.42
CA SER A 130 -4.95 6.99 -20.94
C SER A 130 -5.48 8.23 -21.63
N GLN A 131 -6.60 8.09 -22.32
CA GLN A 131 -7.38 9.22 -22.82
C GLN A 131 -8.34 9.65 -21.72
N TYR A 132 -8.36 10.93 -21.40
CA TYR A 132 -9.22 11.44 -20.36
C TYR A 132 -10.14 12.57 -20.83
N THR A 133 -11.28 12.68 -20.15
CA THR A 133 -12.17 13.85 -20.17
C THR A 133 -12.29 14.39 -18.77
N GLY A 134 -12.45 15.69 -18.64
CA GLY A 134 -12.49 16.31 -17.33
C GLY A 134 -12.92 17.77 -17.39
N ARG A 135 -12.67 18.49 -16.31
CA ARG A 135 -12.89 19.93 -16.22
C ARG A 135 -11.78 20.60 -15.42
N GLY A 136 -11.33 21.75 -15.93
CA GLY A 136 -10.37 22.62 -15.27
C GLY A 136 -11.09 23.80 -14.62
N GLY A 137 -10.82 24.07 -13.35
CA GLY A 137 -11.42 25.15 -12.58
C GLY A 137 -10.51 26.37 -12.48
N ARG A 138 -11.04 27.56 -12.70
CA ARG A 138 -10.39 28.85 -12.42
C ARG A 138 -11.10 29.56 -11.30
N SER A 139 -10.37 29.99 -10.29
CA SER A 139 -10.92 30.82 -9.23
C SER A 139 -11.27 32.20 -9.79
N GLN A 140 -12.51 32.62 -9.58
CA GLN A 140 -13.03 33.92 -9.97
C GLN A 140 -13.60 34.62 -8.72
N THR A 141 -13.56 35.95 -8.71
CA THR A 141 -14.16 36.74 -7.64
C THR A 141 -15.31 37.55 -8.17
N ARG A 142 -16.39 37.62 -7.39
CA ARG A 142 -17.55 38.52 -7.67
C ARG A 142 -17.92 39.27 -6.41
N LYS A 143 -18.56 40.44 -6.58
CA LYS A 143 -19.18 41.13 -5.48
C LYS A 143 -20.53 40.49 -5.19
N GLY A 144 -20.69 39.96 -3.98
CA GLY A 144 -21.96 39.42 -3.50
C GLY A 144 -22.97 40.53 -3.17
N PRO A 145 -24.23 40.18 -2.88
CA PRO A 145 -25.33 41.14 -2.58
C PRO A 145 -25.00 42.08 -1.42
N ASN A 146 -24.17 41.67 -0.48
CA ASN A 146 -23.78 42.44 0.71
C ASN A 146 -22.47 43.24 0.51
N GLY A 147 -22.00 43.43 -0.73
CA GLY A 147 -20.76 44.15 -1.04
C GLY A 147 -19.47 43.35 -0.69
N LYS A 148 -19.57 42.15 -0.10
CA LYS A 148 -18.45 41.29 0.21
C LYS A 148 -17.96 40.58 -1.06
N THR A 149 -16.66 40.45 -1.20
CA THR A 149 -16.06 39.67 -2.29
C THR A 149 -16.25 38.19 -2.01
N GLU A 150 -16.89 37.48 -2.94
CA GLU A 150 -17.08 36.04 -2.93
C GLU A 150 -16.16 35.41 -3.98
N THR A 151 -15.47 34.34 -3.62
CA THR A 151 -14.69 33.54 -4.57
C THR A 151 -15.50 32.33 -4.99
N TYR A 152 -15.57 32.09 -6.30
CA TYR A 152 -16.21 30.90 -6.87
C TYR A 152 -15.31 30.27 -7.91
N THR A 153 -15.51 28.98 -8.20
CA THR A 153 -14.76 28.26 -9.23
C THR A 153 -15.59 28.20 -10.50
N GLN A 154 -15.04 28.74 -11.60
CA GLN A 154 -15.59 28.55 -12.92
C GLN A 154 -14.93 27.35 -13.61
N TRP A 155 -15.76 26.40 -14.04
CA TRP A 155 -15.30 25.16 -14.63
C TRP A 155 -15.39 25.20 -16.16
N TYR A 156 -14.33 24.67 -16.82
CA TYR A 156 -14.21 24.56 -18.26
C TYR A 156 -13.98 23.10 -18.64
N PRO A 157 -14.65 22.55 -19.67
CA PRO A 157 -14.41 21.21 -20.13
C PRO A 157 -12.99 21.10 -20.72
N VAL A 158 -12.32 19.99 -20.42
CA VAL A 158 -10.98 19.67 -20.95
C VAL A 158 -10.93 18.20 -21.31
N SER A 159 -10.07 17.87 -22.27
CA SER A 159 -9.71 16.49 -22.62
C SER A 159 -8.24 16.42 -22.97
N GLY A 160 -7.67 15.24 -22.86
CA GLY A 160 -6.28 15.04 -23.17
C GLY A 160 -5.89 13.56 -23.14
N MET A 161 -4.61 13.33 -23.20
CA MET A 161 -4.00 12.01 -23.16
C MET A 161 -2.76 12.09 -22.27
N VAL A 162 -2.58 11.08 -21.42
CA VAL A 162 -1.38 10.89 -20.61
C VAL A 162 -0.83 9.50 -20.85
N GLN A 163 0.47 9.34 -20.65
CA GLN A 163 1.19 8.09 -20.81
C GLN A 163 1.98 7.80 -19.56
N GLY A 164 2.20 6.53 -19.24
CA GLY A 164 3.05 6.08 -18.15
C GLY A 164 3.73 4.77 -18.53
N HIS A 165 4.98 4.64 -18.12
CA HIS A 165 5.73 3.39 -18.13
C HIS A 165 5.79 2.89 -16.68
N TYR A 166 5.38 1.67 -16.45
CA TYR A 166 5.35 1.04 -15.14
C TYR A 166 6.26 -0.18 -15.16
N ASP A 167 7.16 -0.23 -14.21
CA ASP A 167 8.16 -1.27 -14.03
C ASP A 167 7.98 -1.87 -12.63
N ASP A 168 7.82 -3.19 -12.57
CA ASP A 168 7.68 -3.98 -11.34
C ASP A 168 6.58 -3.48 -10.36
N ILE A 169 5.36 -3.29 -10.84
CA ILE A 169 4.21 -3.05 -9.96
C ILE A 169 3.96 -4.27 -9.08
N GLN A 170 4.27 -4.17 -7.79
CA GLN A 170 4.26 -5.27 -6.83
C GLN A 170 2.86 -5.54 -6.28
N VAL A 171 2.36 -6.74 -6.48
CA VAL A 171 1.06 -7.20 -5.98
C VAL A 171 1.24 -8.46 -5.15
N CYS A 172 0.85 -8.42 -3.87
CA CYS A 172 0.90 -9.61 -3.02
C CYS A 172 -0.04 -10.70 -3.57
N ALA A 173 0.52 -11.89 -3.84
CA ALA A 173 -0.19 -13.02 -4.40
C ALA A 173 -0.82 -13.95 -3.34
N SER A 174 -0.82 -13.53 -2.06
CA SER A 174 -1.33 -14.30 -0.93
C SER A 174 -2.57 -13.67 -0.32
N LYS A 175 -3.66 -14.43 -0.18
CA LYS A 175 -4.87 -14.01 0.57
C LYS A 175 -4.61 -13.94 2.06
N THR A 176 -3.73 -14.79 2.59
CA THR A 176 -3.41 -14.88 4.02
C THR A 176 -2.41 -13.82 4.47
N ALA A 177 -1.48 -13.41 3.60
CA ALA A 177 -0.53 -12.33 3.85
C ALA A 177 -1.06 -10.96 3.41
N SER A 178 -2.14 -10.92 2.60
CA SER A 178 -2.72 -9.67 2.10
C SER A 178 -3.25 -8.78 3.22
N GLY A 179 -3.45 -7.52 2.93
CA GLY A 179 -3.98 -6.54 3.87
C GLY A 179 -3.05 -5.36 4.12
N ASN A 180 -3.46 -4.46 4.99
CA ASN A 180 -2.76 -3.19 5.20
C ASN A 180 -1.30 -3.31 5.66
N LEU A 181 -0.97 -4.37 6.41
CA LEU A 181 0.40 -4.51 6.92
C LEU A 181 1.40 -4.83 5.82
N ILE A 182 1.05 -5.73 4.90
CA ILE A 182 1.95 -6.11 3.79
C ILE A 182 2.15 -4.93 2.83
N GLN A 183 1.10 -4.16 2.55
CA GLN A 183 1.19 -2.98 1.70
C GLN A 183 2.11 -1.90 2.28
N GLN A 184 2.14 -1.75 3.61
CA GLN A 184 2.98 -0.77 4.29
C GLN A 184 4.46 -1.15 4.34
N VAL A 185 4.84 -2.40 4.10
CA VAL A 185 6.26 -2.81 4.03
C VAL A 185 6.84 -2.70 2.61
N LEU A 186 6.00 -2.48 1.60
CA LEU A 186 6.44 -2.20 0.23
C LEU A 186 7.15 -0.82 0.12
N PRO A 187 7.93 -0.56 -0.91
CA PRO A 187 8.36 -1.49 -1.94
C PRO A 187 9.57 -2.36 -1.53
N TYR A 188 9.80 -3.42 -2.28
CA TYR A 188 11.07 -4.13 -2.39
C TYR A 188 11.80 -3.66 -3.65
N ASP A 189 13.11 -3.77 -3.69
CA ASP A 189 13.88 -3.54 -4.91
C ASP A 189 13.85 -4.82 -5.79
N THR A 190 12.77 -4.97 -6.54
CA THR A 190 12.55 -6.12 -7.43
C THR A 190 13.30 -6.00 -8.75
N VAL A 191 13.72 -4.79 -9.13
CA VAL A 191 14.53 -4.54 -10.32
C VAL A 191 16.01 -4.84 -10.05
N GLY A 192 16.57 -4.32 -8.97
CA GLY A 192 18.02 -4.42 -8.67
C GLY A 192 18.43 -5.67 -7.91
N ASN A 193 17.56 -6.20 -7.04
CA ASN A 193 17.94 -7.25 -6.07
C ASN A 193 17.30 -8.62 -6.33
N THR A 194 16.45 -8.77 -7.36
CA THR A 194 15.88 -10.08 -7.68
C THR A 194 16.94 -10.98 -8.32
N GLN A 195 17.09 -12.19 -7.74
CA GLN A 195 17.95 -13.24 -8.24
C GLN A 195 17.10 -14.35 -8.88
N PRO A 196 17.59 -15.08 -9.87
CA PRO A 196 16.92 -16.27 -10.36
C PRO A 196 16.63 -17.24 -9.21
N TYR A 197 15.40 -17.78 -9.19
CA TYR A 197 15.01 -18.68 -8.11
C TYR A 197 15.86 -19.96 -8.09
N HIS A 198 16.28 -20.35 -6.89
CA HIS A 198 16.87 -21.64 -6.61
C HIS A 198 16.45 -22.11 -5.21
N PRO A 199 16.07 -23.39 -5.01
CA PRO A 199 15.60 -23.92 -3.71
C PRO A 199 16.51 -23.65 -2.51
N GLN A 200 17.82 -23.46 -2.72
CA GLN A 200 18.77 -23.11 -1.66
C GLN A 200 18.46 -21.78 -0.96
N TYR A 201 17.76 -20.84 -1.60
CA TYR A 201 17.31 -19.60 -0.96
C TYR A 201 16.30 -19.85 0.17
N LEU A 202 15.61 -21.00 0.14
CA LEU A 202 14.68 -21.40 1.19
C LEU A 202 15.35 -22.09 2.38
N ALA A 203 16.70 -22.24 2.39
CA ALA A 203 17.38 -22.88 3.51
C ALA A 203 17.12 -22.14 4.83
N GLY A 204 16.37 -22.77 5.74
CA GLY A 204 15.95 -22.19 7.02
C GLY A 204 14.70 -21.30 6.95
N TYR A 205 14.05 -21.18 5.80
CA TYR A 205 12.82 -20.42 5.57
C TYR A 205 11.75 -21.31 4.95
N GLN A 206 10.50 -20.83 5.01
CA GLN A 206 9.37 -21.41 4.31
C GLN A 206 8.90 -20.43 3.25
N ALA A 207 8.34 -20.92 2.16
CA ALA A 207 7.75 -20.08 1.14
C ALA A 207 6.24 -20.41 0.99
N GLU A 208 5.41 -19.38 0.96
CA GLU A 208 3.98 -19.52 0.73
C GLU A 208 3.71 -19.72 -0.76
N CYS A 209 2.77 -20.60 -1.10
CA CYS A 209 2.24 -20.72 -2.46
C CYS A 209 1.30 -19.55 -2.75
N TYR A 210 1.25 -19.09 -3.99
CA TYR A 210 0.28 -18.05 -4.33
C TYR A 210 -1.16 -18.60 -4.25
N THR A 211 -2.09 -17.76 -3.79
CA THR A 211 -3.52 -18.02 -3.70
C THR A 211 -4.35 -17.00 -4.47
N ILE A 212 -3.70 -15.99 -5.01
CA ILE A 212 -4.24 -15.00 -5.96
C ILE A 212 -3.50 -15.27 -7.27
N ASP A 213 -4.21 -15.66 -8.30
CA ASP A 213 -3.62 -15.93 -9.61
C ASP A 213 -3.12 -14.62 -10.30
N GLY A 214 -2.35 -14.76 -11.38
CA GLY A 214 -1.79 -13.60 -12.06
C GLY A 214 -2.83 -12.73 -12.75
N GLU A 215 -4.00 -13.28 -13.16
CA GLU A 215 -5.08 -12.48 -13.74
C GLU A 215 -5.80 -11.64 -12.67
N GLU A 216 -6.06 -12.23 -11.50
CA GLU A 216 -6.61 -11.52 -10.34
C GLU A 216 -5.62 -10.47 -9.84
N GLY A 217 -4.33 -10.83 -9.76
CA GLY A 217 -3.23 -9.91 -9.41
C GLY A 217 -3.12 -8.74 -10.37
N PHE A 218 -3.23 -8.97 -11.69
CA PHE A 218 -3.17 -7.89 -12.67
C PHE A 218 -4.32 -6.89 -12.52
N LYS A 219 -5.53 -7.35 -12.19
CA LYS A 219 -6.65 -6.43 -11.88
C LYS A 219 -6.32 -5.50 -10.69
N VAL A 220 -5.60 -6.01 -9.70
CA VAL A 220 -5.12 -5.18 -8.58
C VAL A 220 -4.06 -4.18 -9.07
N ALA A 221 -3.08 -4.61 -9.88
CA ALA A 221 -2.09 -3.72 -10.48
C ALA A 221 -2.76 -2.61 -11.30
N GLN A 222 -3.77 -2.95 -12.11
CA GLN A 222 -4.56 -1.97 -12.87
C GLN A 222 -5.15 -0.89 -11.96
N THR A 223 -5.64 -1.22 -10.76
CA THR A 223 -6.19 -0.20 -9.85
C THR A 223 -5.13 0.80 -9.37
N TYR A 224 -3.88 0.36 -9.20
CA TYR A 224 -2.76 1.25 -8.84
C TYR A 224 -2.37 2.14 -10.01
N ILE A 225 -2.22 1.55 -11.19
CA ILE A 225 -1.90 2.24 -12.42
C ILE A 225 -2.99 3.27 -12.79
N ASP A 226 -4.26 2.90 -12.74
CA ASP A 226 -5.39 3.79 -13.05
C ASP A 226 -5.45 4.99 -12.11
N ARG A 227 -5.16 4.79 -10.83
CA ARG A 227 -5.08 5.89 -9.86
C ARG A 227 -3.93 6.85 -10.20
N ASP A 228 -2.77 6.32 -10.57
CA ASP A 228 -1.62 7.13 -10.96
C ASP A 228 -1.89 7.87 -12.28
N GLN A 229 -2.43 7.19 -13.30
CA GLN A 229 -2.83 7.79 -14.57
C GLN A 229 -3.86 8.91 -14.37
N ARG A 230 -4.79 8.76 -13.42
CA ARG A 230 -5.73 9.83 -13.04
C ARG A 230 -5.01 11.03 -12.42
N SER A 231 -4.01 10.78 -11.58
CA SER A 231 -3.17 11.84 -10.99
C SER A 231 -2.38 12.59 -12.06
N LEU A 232 -1.82 11.88 -13.03
CA LEU A 232 -1.14 12.46 -14.20
C LEU A 232 -2.11 13.32 -15.03
N ALA A 233 -3.31 12.84 -15.29
CA ALA A 233 -4.35 13.59 -16.02
C ALA A 233 -4.76 14.86 -15.27
N GLU A 234 -4.92 14.80 -13.94
CA GLU A 234 -5.18 16.00 -13.13
C GLU A 234 -4.01 16.98 -13.14
N SER A 235 -2.79 16.47 -13.13
CA SER A 235 -1.58 17.28 -13.24
C SER A 235 -1.49 17.97 -14.63
N ASP A 236 -1.79 17.25 -15.71
CA ASP A 236 -1.88 17.82 -17.05
C ASP A 236 -2.93 18.94 -17.14
N ILE A 237 -4.12 18.74 -16.55
CA ILE A 237 -5.14 19.79 -16.48
C ILE A 237 -4.59 21.02 -15.72
N ARG A 238 -3.95 20.84 -14.56
CA ARG A 238 -3.35 21.95 -13.78
C ARG A 238 -2.23 22.64 -14.57
N GLY A 239 -1.42 21.89 -15.31
CA GLY A 239 -0.37 22.40 -16.17
C GLY A 239 -0.87 23.34 -17.27
N ARG A 240 -2.15 23.24 -17.67
CA ARG A 240 -2.82 24.15 -18.63
C ARG A 240 -3.31 25.46 -17.99
N GLY A 241 -2.92 25.75 -16.75
CA GLY A 241 -3.24 26.99 -16.03
C GLY A 241 -4.59 27.01 -15.30
N TYR A 242 -5.11 25.83 -14.95
CA TYR A 242 -6.26 25.69 -14.06
C TYR A 242 -5.81 25.50 -12.61
N SER A 243 -6.44 26.20 -11.68
CA SER A 243 -6.15 26.05 -10.24
C SER A 243 -6.74 24.79 -9.63
N GLN A 244 -7.77 24.23 -10.26
CA GLN A 244 -8.42 22.99 -9.86
C GLN A 244 -8.58 22.06 -11.06
N ALA A 245 -8.51 20.76 -10.82
CA ALA A 245 -8.64 19.73 -11.85
C ALA A 245 -9.59 18.65 -11.38
N GLN A 246 -10.43 18.16 -12.28
CA GLN A 246 -11.30 17.02 -12.02
C GLN A 246 -11.40 16.18 -13.29
N VAL A 247 -10.97 14.94 -13.20
CA VAL A 247 -11.14 13.93 -14.27
C VAL A 247 -12.51 13.28 -14.09
N THR A 248 -13.34 13.35 -15.13
CA THR A 248 -14.72 12.83 -15.14
C THR A 248 -14.85 11.51 -15.87
N GLY A 249 -13.96 11.24 -16.81
CA GLY A 249 -13.89 9.98 -17.55
C GLY A 249 -12.45 9.68 -17.93
N MET A 250 -12.09 8.39 -17.96
CA MET A 250 -10.78 7.93 -18.38
C MET A 250 -10.93 6.58 -19.09
N ASN A 251 -10.27 6.43 -20.23
CA ASN A 251 -10.16 5.19 -20.96
C ASN A 251 -8.69 4.82 -21.08
N THR A 252 -8.29 3.76 -20.38
CA THR A 252 -6.91 3.32 -20.24
C THR A 252 -6.66 2.11 -21.15
N SER A 253 -5.57 2.13 -21.89
CA SER A 253 -5.05 1.04 -22.71
C SER A 253 -3.72 0.58 -22.14
N TYR A 254 -3.61 -0.72 -21.87
CA TYR A 254 -2.40 -1.37 -21.40
C TYR A 254 -1.70 -2.06 -22.55
N GLN A 255 -0.42 -1.79 -22.74
CA GLN A 255 0.40 -2.34 -23.81
C GLN A 255 1.63 -3.00 -23.24
N LEU A 256 2.21 -3.96 -23.96
CA LEU A 256 3.45 -4.65 -23.57
C LEU A 256 3.43 -5.14 -22.12
N VAL A 257 2.29 -5.69 -21.68
CA VAL A 257 2.16 -6.18 -20.30
C VAL A 257 3.02 -7.42 -20.12
N ARG A 258 3.93 -7.35 -19.16
CA ARG A 258 4.76 -8.47 -18.73
C ARG A 258 4.51 -8.79 -17.26
N TYR A 259 4.89 -9.97 -16.85
CA TYR A 259 4.79 -10.40 -15.46
C TYR A 259 5.93 -11.34 -15.08
N LYS A 260 6.18 -11.42 -13.79
CA LYS A 260 7.00 -12.48 -13.17
C LYS A 260 6.45 -12.85 -11.79
N HIS A 261 6.63 -14.12 -11.41
CA HIS A 261 6.32 -14.63 -10.08
C HIS A 261 7.57 -14.59 -9.21
N VAL A 262 7.57 -13.78 -8.16
CA VAL A 262 8.73 -13.58 -7.29
C VAL A 262 8.42 -13.89 -5.84
N LEU A 263 9.40 -14.38 -5.12
CA LEU A 263 9.36 -14.57 -3.67
C LEU A 263 10.05 -13.40 -2.96
N LEU A 264 9.32 -12.73 -2.08
CA LEU A 264 9.84 -11.59 -1.33
C LEU A 264 10.01 -11.92 0.16
N PRO A 265 11.16 -11.54 0.79
CA PRO A 265 11.50 -11.91 2.14
C PRO A 265 10.70 -11.11 3.17
N LEU A 266 10.02 -11.78 4.09
CA LEU A 266 9.19 -11.16 5.10
C LEU A 266 9.49 -11.71 6.50
N TRP A 267 9.75 -10.85 7.45
CA TRP A 267 9.69 -11.15 8.86
C TRP A 267 8.30 -10.86 9.40
N LYS A 268 7.65 -11.86 9.99
CA LYS A 268 6.31 -11.76 10.56
C LYS A 268 6.32 -12.18 12.03
N ALA A 269 5.59 -11.45 12.86
CA ALA A 269 5.40 -11.84 14.25
C ALA A 269 4.07 -11.35 14.79
N LYS A 270 3.67 -11.96 15.91
CA LYS A 270 2.55 -11.55 16.74
C LYS A 270 3.01 -11.31 18.17
N TYR A 271 2.41 -10.35 18.85
CA TYR A 271 2.66 -10.11 20.27
C TYR A 271 1.36 -9.86 21.03
N GLY A 272 1.32 -10.26 22.29
CA GLY A 272 0.18 -10.04 23.19
C GLY A 272 0.31 -8.75 23.97
N TYR A 273 -0.76 -7.98 24.11
CA TYR A 273 -0.83 -6.84 25.00
C TYR A 273 -2.25 -6.64 25.54
N ALA A 274 -2.42 -6.61 26.87
CA ALA A 274 -3.72 -6.42 27.54
C ALA A 274 -4.82 -7.37 27.03
N GLY A 275 -4.49 -8.66 26.81
CA GLY A 275 -5.42 -9.68 26.35
C GLY A 275 -5.76 -9.63 24.86
N LYS A 276 -5.10 -8.76 24.08
CA LYS A 276 -5.26 -8.68 22.61
C LYS A 276 -3.97 -9.06 21.90
N THR A 277 -4.11 -9.70 20.75
CA THR A 277 -3.01 -10.04 19.86
C THR A 277 -2.84 -8.94 18.80
N TYR A 278 -1.60 -8.54 18.57
CA TYR A 278 -1.19 -7.57 17.55
C TYR A 278 -0.18 -8.20 16.63
N HIS A 279 -0.23 -7.82 15.37
CA HIS A 279 0.66 -8.33 14.34
C HIS A 279 1.62 -7.24 13.86
N TYR A 280 2.83 -7.66 13.49
CA TYR A 280 3.77 -6.80 12.78
C TYR A 280 4.51 -7.57 11.71
N MET A 281 4.95 -6.84 10.71
CA MET A 281 5.70 -7.32 9.57
C MET A 281 6.90 -6.41 9.34
N ILE A 282 7.99 -7.00 8.86
CA ILE A 282 9.20 -6.26 8.52
C ILE A 282 9.69 -6.77 7.18
N ASN A 283 9.96 -5.86 6.27
CA ASN A 283 10.57 -6.15 5.00
C ASN A 283 11.96 -6.79 5.24
N GLY A 284 12.16 -8.00 4.75
CA GLY A 284 13.39 -8.77 4.97
C GLY A 284 14.60 -8.25 4.18
N GLU A 285 14.36 -7.38 3.19
CA GLU A 285 15.40 -6.73 2.41
C GLU A 285 15.86 -5.42 3.06
N ASN A 286 14.95 -4.45 3.21
CA ASN A 286 15.28 -3.08 3.62
C ASN A 286 14.95 -2.76 5.09
N GLY A 287 14.25 -3.67 5.77
CA GLY A 287 13.89 -3.55 7.19
C GLY A 287 12.77 -2.55 7.49
N LYS A 288 11.97 -2.16 6.50
CA LYS A 288 10.80 -1.31 6.72
C LYS A 288 9.77 -2.04 7.58
N VAL A 289 9.28 -1.37 8.64
CA VAL A 289 8.40 -1.95 9.65
C VAL A 289 6.98 -1.47 9.46
N SER A 290 6.04 -2.41 9.44
CA SER A 290 4.61 -2.18 9.55
C SER A 290 4.04 -2.96 10.74
N ALA A 291 3.27 -2.31 11.61
CA ALA A 291 2.76 -2.97 12.80
C ALA A 291 1.46 -2.35 13.33
N GLN A 292 0.61 -3.20 13.84
CA GLN A 292 -0.50 -2.81 14.69
C GLN A 292 0.01 -2.55 16.11
N TYR A 293 -0.52 -1.53 16.77
CA TYR A 293 -0.17 -1.27 18.17
C TYR A 293 -1.33 -0.65 18.95
N PRO A 294 -1.44 -0.95 20.27
CA PRO A 294 -2.46 -0.37 21.13
C PRO A 294 -2.20 1.13 21.33
N LYS A 295 -3.25 1.93 21.22
CA LYS A 295 -3.19 3.37 21.53
C LYS A 295 -3.56 3.59 23.01
N SER A 296 -2.77 4.36 23.75
CA SER A 296 -3.01 4.70 25.16
C SER A 296 -4.17 5.68 25.28
N LYS A 297 -5.27 5.26 25.90
CA LYS A 297 -6.44 6.10 26.13
C LYS A 297 -6.10 7.37 26.92
N LEU A 298 -5.22 7.26 27.93
CA LEU A 298 -4.78 8.41 28.72
C LEU A 298 -4.06 9.47 27.89
N LYS A 299 -3.16 9.05 26.97
CA LYS A 299 -2.45 10.00 26.11
C LYS A 299 -3.39 10.68 25.11
N ILE A 300 -4.39 9.94 24.60
CA ILE A 300 -5.41 10.51 23.71
C ILE A 300 -6.22 11.56 24.46
N ILE A 301 -6.72 11.26 25.67
CA ILE A 301 -7.47 12.20 26.52
C ILE A 301 -6.63 13.45 26.80
N LEU A 302 -5.34 13.28 27.12
CA LEU A 302 -4.44 14.40 27.41
C LEU A 302 -4.30 15.32 26.20
N VAL A 303 -4.17 14.78 24.99
CA VAL A 303 -4.11 15.58 23.75
C VAL A 303 -5.43 16.32 23.51
N ILE A 304 -6.57 15.65 23.68
CA ILE A 304 -7.90 16.28 23.53
C ILE A 304 -8.03 17.45 24.50
N LEU A 305 -7.67 17.26 25.78
CA LEU A 305 -7.73 18.33 26.76
C LEU A 305 -6.80 19.49 26.43
N LEU A 306 -5.59 19.21 25.90
CA LEU A 306 -4.65 20.24 25.48
C LEU A 306 -5.19 21.05 24.29
N VAL A 307 -5.77 20.38 23.30
CA VAL A 307 -6.38 21.06 22.13
C VAL A 307 -7.56 21.92 22.59
N LEU A 308 -8.42 21.41 23.47
CA LEU A 308 -9.54 22.20 24.01
C LEU A 308 -9.04 23.43 24.80
N ALA A 309 -8.00 23.28 25.61
CA ALA A 309 -7.39 24.39 26.33
C ALA A 309 -6.81 25.46 25.39
N LEU A 310 -6.19 25.04 24.28
CA LEU A 310 -5.67 25.97 23.25
C LEU A 310 -6.80 26.70 22.53
N ILE A 311 -7.91 26.03 22.20
CA ILE A 311 -9.10 26.65 21.58
C ILE A 311 -9.71 27.68 22.53
N ILE A 312 -9.95 27.30 23.79
CA ILE A 312 -10.52 28.20 24.80
C ILE A 312 -9.58 29.39 25.05
N GLY A 313 -8.28 29.15 25.21
CA GLY A 313 -7.28 30.21 25.35
C GLY A 313 -7.22 31.15 24.15
N GLY A 314 -7.31 30.60 22.93
CA GLY A 314 -7.38 31.40 21.69
C GLY A 314 -8.63 32.27 21.61
N VAL A 315 -9.79 31.73 21.98
CA VAL A 315 -11.06 32.49 22.03
C VAL A 315 -10.99 33.59 23.07
N VAL A 316 -10.44 33.34 24.25
CA VAL A 316 -10.31 34.35 25.32
C VAL A 316 -9.31 35.45 24.90
N LEU A 317 -8.16 35.08 24.28
CA LEU A 317 -7.16 36.07 23.86
C LEU A 317 -7.56 36.89 22.63
N LEU A 318 -8.40 36.33 21.74
CA LEU A 318 -8.89 37.03 20.52
C LEU A 318 -10.25 37.70 20.75
N GLY A 319 -10.92 37.37 21.86
CA GLY A 319 -12.26 37.88 22.20
C GLY A 319 -12.29 39.20 23.00
N ASP A 320 -11.12 39.78 23.38
CA ASP A 320 -11.05 40.95 24.28
C ASP A 320 -11.01 42.31 23.55
N ASP A 321 -11.25 42.36 22.24
CA ASP A 321 -11.29 43.62 21.47
C ASP A 321 -12.71 44.01 20.98
N SER A 322 -13.76 43.76 21.77
CA SER A 322 -15.07 44.38 21.49
C SER A 322 -15.80 44.76 22.76
N SER A 323 -15.25 45.76 23.48
CA SER A 323 -16.03 46.54 24.42
C SER A 323 -16.73 47.66 23.66
N GLY A 324 -18.04 47.59 23.53
CA GLY A 324 -18.87 48.77 23.20
C GLY A 324 -19.94 48.54 22.14
N GLY A 325 -21.12 48.18 22.56
CA GLY A 325 -22.32 48.22 21.70
C GLY A 325 -23.49 47.44 22.26
N SER A 326 -24.13 47.98 23.30
CA SER A 326 -25.47 47.56 23.75
C SER A 326 -26.47 47.74 22.60
N GLY A 327 -26.88 46.65 22.00
CA GLY A 327 -28.00 46.58 21.08
C GLY A 327 -28.75 45.29 21.30
N GLY A 328 -29.81 45.36 22.11
CA GLY A 328 -30.70 44.23 22.34
C GLY A 328 -31.38 43.82 21.03
N TYR A 329 -31.25 42.58 20.65
CA TYR A 329 -32.10 41.96 19.65
C TYR A 329 -32.92 40.85 20.30
N GLU A 330 -34.20 41.15 20.42
CA GLU A 330 -35.28 40.27 20.84
C GLU A 330 -35.46 39.19 19.76
N TYR A 331 -35.14 37.91 20.08
CA TYR A 331 -35.47 36.81 19.20
C TYR A 331 -36.89 36.33 19.45
N SER A 332 -37.77 36.68 18.52
CA SER A 332 -39.11 36.09 18.44
C SER A 332 -39.02 34.67 17.90
N TYR A 333 -39.44 33.72 18.73
CA TYR A 333 -39.59 32.31 18.36
C TYR A 333 -40.91 32.17 17.59
N ASN A 334 -40.84 31.81 16.33
CA ASN A 334 -42.05 31.39 15.61
C ASN A 334 -41.85 29.93 15.17
N GLY A 335 -42.63 29.05 15.75
CA GLY A 335 -42.64 27.63 15.49
C GLY A 335 -43.35 27.29 14.18
N GLY A 336 -43.04 26.15 13.62
CA GLY A 336 -43.79 25.56 12.52
C GLY A 336 -43.12 24.39 11.85
N SER A 337 -43.54 23.21 12.28
CA SER A 337 -43.88 21.98 11.54
C SER A 337 -42.83 21.21 10.76
N ASP A 338 -42.58 20.06 11.31
CA ASP A 338 -42.57 18.68 10.75
C ASP A 338 -42.40 18.53 9.23
N TYR A 339 -41.33 17.82 8.86
CA TYR A 339 -41.37 16.75 7.84
C TYR A 339 -40.35 15.66 8.19
N ASP A 340 -40.90 14.52 8.64
CA ASP A 340 -40.24 13.21 8.63
C ASP A 340 -39.92 12.79 7.21
N TYR A 341 -38.66 12.35 6.97
CA TYR A 341 -38.32 11.38 5.92
C TYR A 341 -37.35 10.39 6.48
N ASP A 342 -37.89 9.22 6.85
CA ASP A 342 -37.21 7.97 7.00
C ASP A 342 -36.61 7.53 5.64
N TYR A 343 -35.29 7.34 5.55
CA TYR A 343 -34.66 6.47 4.59
C TYR A 343 -33.66 5.60 5.30
N ASP A 344 -34.12 4.39 5.59
CA ASP A 344 -33.29 3.24 5.96
C ASP A 344 -32.50 2.79 4.72
N TYR A 345 -31.17 2.89 4.76
CA TYR A 345 -30.28 2.20 3.87
C TYR A 345 -29.14 1.59 4.70
N GLY A 346 -29.30 0.29 4.99
CA GLY A 346 -28.20 -0.54 5.47
C GLY A 346 -27.09 -0.60 4.43
N GLY A 347 -25.96 0.01 4.74
CA GLY A 347 -24.74 -0.04 3.96
C GLY A 347 -23.55 -0.12 4.90
N SER A 348 -22.90 -1.27 4.91
CA SER A 348 -21.65 -1.50 5.63
C SER A 348 -20.60 -0.47 5.22
N SER A 349 -20.32 0.49 6.11
CA SER A 349 -19.22 1.42 5.95
C SER A 349 -17.91 0.73 6.33
N TYR A 350 -17.05 0.53 5.35
CA TYR A 350 -15.63 0.33 5.60
C TYR A 350 -15.02 1.71 5.85
N ASP A 351 -14.83 2.07 7.10
CA ASP A 351 -14.08 3.26 7.50
C ASP A 351 -12.59 3.05 7.16
N TYR A 352 -12.14 3.70 6.08
CA TYR A 352 -10.73 3.88 5.80
C TYR A 352 -10.26 5.18 6.46
N ASP A 353 -9.80 5.09 7.70
CA ASP A 353 -9.07 6.16 8.35
C ASP A 353 -7.67 6.27 7.72
N TYR A 354 -7.50 7.22 6.79
CA TYR A 354 -6.20 7.69 6.34
C TYR A 354 -5.70 8.74 7.33
N ASP A 355 -4.86 8.32 8.27
CA ASP A 355 -4.09 9.23 9.11
C ASP A 355 -2.91 9.79 8.29
N TYR A 356 -3.07 10.98 7.72
CA TYR A 356 -2.00 11.74 7.10
C TYR A 356 -1.14 12.34 8.21
N GLY A 357 -0.18 11.56 8.71
CA GLY A 357 0.94 12.09 9.47
C GLY A 357 1.84 12.87 8.51
N GLY A 358 1.67 14.19 8.46
CA GLY A 358 2.54 15.09 7.71
C GLY A 358 3.97 15.01 8.23
N SER A 359 4.83 14.30 7.52
CA SER A 359 6.26 14.52 7.53
C SER A 359 6.59 15.20 6.21
N SER A 360 7.06 16.44 6.30
CA SER A 360 7.69 17.16 5.20
C SER A 360 8.84 16.30 4.68
N TYR A 361 8.64 15.65 3.57
CA TYR A 361 9.74 15.13 2.77
C TYR A 361 10.22 16.26 1.88
N ASP A 362 11.47 16.64 2.14
CA ASP A 362 12.30 17.40 1.23
C ASP A 362 12.19 16.73 -0.16
N SER A 363 11.70 17.49 -1.14
CA SER A 363 11.57 17.05 -2.52
C SER A 363 12.96 16.96 -3.14
N GLY A 364 13.65 15.86 -2.87
CA GLY A 364 14.72 15.40 -3.71
C GLY A 364 14.10 14.96 -5.03
N SER A 365 14.21 15.81 -6.05
CA SER A 365 13.87 15.48 -7.42
C SER A 365 14.66 14.26 -7.83
N ILE A 366 13.95 13.14 -8.03
CA ILE A 366 14.50 12.01 -8.77
C ILE A 366 14.48 12.46 -10.22
N ASP A 367 15.66 12.80 -10.72
CA ASP A 367 15.91 13.15 -12.11
C ASP A 367 15.77 11.87 -12.95
N TYR A 368 14.61 11.67 -13.55
CA TYR A 368 14.44 10.69 -14.61
C TYR A 368 15.08 11.27 -15.87
N GLY A 369 16.30 10.82 -16.15
CA GLY A 369 17.02 11.18 -17.35
C GLY A 369 16.13 11.00 -18.58
N SER A 370 15.81 12.12 -19.23
CA SER A 370 15.15 12.15 -20.53
C SER A 370 16.07 11.51 -21.57
N TYR A 371 15.76 10.29 -21.97
CA TYR A 371 16.34 9.72 -23.18
C TYR A 371 15.61 10.31 -24.39
N ASP A 372 16.30 11.25 -25.04
CA ASP A 372 15.91 11.86 -26.30
C ASP A 372 16.15 10.84 -27.43
N TYR A 373 15.10 10.18 -27.93
CA TYR A 373 15.15 9.39 -29.16
C TYR A 373 14.90 10.29 -30.32
N GLY A 374 15.98 10.89 -30.86
CA GLY A 374 15.99 11.54 -32.17
C GLY A 374 15.68 10.52 -33.26
N TYR A 375 14.48 10.54 -33.81
CA TYR A 375 14.19 9.90 -35.11
C TYR A 375 14.62 10.83 -36.23
N ASP A 376 15.74 10.47 -36.84
CA ASP A 376 16.21 11.08 -38.10
C ASP A 376 15.43 10.45 -39.25
N TRP A 377 14.58 11.24 -39.92
CA TRP A 377 13.94 10.90 -41.17
C TRP A 377 14.85 11.34 -42.31
N GLY A 378 15.87 10.55 -42.63
CA GLY A 378 16.61 10.68 -43.87
C GLY A 378 15.76 10.19 -45.05
N GLY A 379 15.24 11.12 -45.84
CA GLY A 379 14.73 10.81 -47.15
C GLY A 379 15.87 10.66 -48.16
N ASP A 380 15.84 9.58 -48.92
CA ASP A 380 16.04 9.53 -50.37
C ASP A 380 15.55 8.15 -50.86
#